data_05955752509e09095160a1f9ae9ac492
#
_entry.id   05955752509e09095160a1f9ae9ac492
#
_cell.length_a   1.000
_cell.length_b   1.000
_cell.length_c   1.000
_cell.angle_alpha   90.00
_cell.angle_beta   90.00
_cell.angle_gamma   90.00
#
_symmetry.space_group_name_H-M   'P 1'
#
loop_
_entity.id
_entity.type
_entity.pdbx_description
1 polymer ?
#
loop_
_entity_poly.entity_id
_entity_poly.type
_entity_poly.pdbx_seq_one_letter_code
_entity_poly.pdbx_strand_id
1 'polypeptide(L)'
;MNRRDFLCKSAYLFAGSLLGVDSFSKAFAFEGKRRNPFLNPKIALIIDDIGYSLPRARQFLNLNIPLTFSILPRAPYTRDLAVEISDYGHEVMLHQPMQPYDSSFDPGPGALYEGDDSSRIRGIIEENISEVPLAIGVNNHMGSRFTECQEEIHEALTAIKSHNLFFVDSRTSSHSKAFGTAKRLHMTSDRRNVFIDTSRDESTILSRLNQLKRCAREYGHAIGIGHPFPETVRAIEYFLKNPGVSDIPFVHISKVMHT
;
A
#
# COMPACT_ATOMS: atom_id res chain seq x y z
N MET A 1 49.88 33.16 25.49
CA MET A 1 49.46 31.76 25.33
C MET A 1 50.48 31.11 24.38
N ASN A 2 51.24 30.13 24.87
CA ASN A 2 52.38 29.58 24.15
C ASN A 2 51.86 28.54 23.11
N ARG A 3 52.51 28.48 21.93
CA ARG A 3 52.13 27.55 20.83
C ARG A 3 51.97 26.08 21.29
N ARG A 4 52.73 25.69 22.29
CA ARG A 4 52.70 24.34 22.87
C ARG A 4 51.42 24.08 23.64
N ASP A 5 50.88 25.06 24.39
CA ASP A 5 49.62 24.94 25.14
C ASP A 5 48.41 24.91 24.23
N PHE A 6 48.47 25.57 23.08
CA PHE A 6 47.39 25.52 22.05
C PHE A 6 47.33 24.14 21.39
N LEU A 7 48.49 23.55 21.05
CA LEU A 7 48.54 22.24 20.43
C LEU A 7 48.07 21.10 21.38
N CYS A 8 48.46 21.18 22.67
CA CYS A 8 47.99 20.21 23.65
C CYS A 8 46.48 20.30 23.90
N LYS A 9 45.92 21.51 24.01
CA LYS A 9 44.45 21.68 24.18
C LYS A 9 43.64 21.27 22.96
N SER A 10 44.19 21.48 21.76
CA SER A 10 43.58 21.03 20.51
C SER A 10 43.59 19.50 20.38
N ALA A 11 44.68 18.82 20.85
CA ALA A 11 44.77 17.37 20.85
C ALA A 11 43.77 16.71 21.83
N TYR A 12 43.49 17.31 22.99
CA TYR A 12 42.50 16.82 23.94
C TYR A 12 41.05 17.01 23.43
N LEU A 13 40.78 18.10 22.69
CA LEU A 13 39.48 18.31 22.05
C LEU A 13 39.23 17.31 20.90
N PHE A 14 40.28 16.99 20.12
CA PHE A 14 40.19 16.00 19.04
C PHE A 14 40.04 14.55 19.56
N ALA A 15 40.75 14.18 20.64
CA ALA A 15 40.63 12.87 21.26
C ALA A 15 39.27 12.67 21.95
N GLY A 16 38.69 13.71 22.56
CA GLY A 16 37.38 13.68 23.18
C GLY A 16 36.24 13.56 22.15
N SER A 17 36.36 14.15 20.96
CA SER A 17 35.36 14.05 19.89
C SER A 17 35.36 12.69 19.20
N LEU A 18 36.51 12.04 19.04
CA LEU A 18 36.60 10.69 18.45
C LEU A 18 36.02 9.59 19.35
N LEU A 19 36.21 9.69 20.67
CA LEU A 19 35.63 8.74 21.63
C LEU A 19 34.14 8.97 21.87
N GLY A 20 33.68 10.22 21.73
CA GLY A 20 32.24 10.56 21.89
C GLY A 20 31.40 10.15 20.69
N VAL A 21 31.91 10.27 19.48
CA VAL A 21 31.15 9.93 18.25
C VAL A 21 30.94 8.43 18.11
N ASP A 22 31.93 7.60 18.47
CA ASP A 22 31.79 6.14 18.45
C ASP A 22 30.79 5.61 19.51
N SER A 23 30.77 6.26 20.68
CA SER A 23 29.81 5.90 21.74
C SER A 23 28.38 6.33 21.39
N PHE A 24 28.21 7.48 20.74
CA PHE A 24 26.91 7.92 20.22
C PHE A 24 26.46 7.07 19.02
N SER A 25 27.34 6.72 18.10
CA SER A 25 27.03 5.85 16.97
C SER A 25 26.63 4.45 17.44
N LYS A 26 27.27 3.89 18.47
CA LYS A 26 26.90 2.61 19.07
C LYS A 26 25.60 2.68 19.88
N ALA A 27 25.29 3.80 20.53
CA ALA A 27 24.02 4.00 21.21
C ALA A 27 22.84 4.09 20.22
N PHE A 28 23.03 4.76 19.08
CA PHE A 28 22.02 4.79 18.00
C PHE A 28 21.95 3.50 17.15
N ALA A 29 23.04 2.73 17.06
CA ALA A 29 23.06 1.46 16.36
C ALA A 29 22.45 0.31 17.18
N PHE A 30 22.18 0.49 18.48
CA PHE A 30 21.67 -0.55 19.39
C PHE A 30 20.24 -0.32 19.89
N GLU A 31 19.53 0.67 19.38
CA GLU A 31 18.06 0.64 19.40
C GLU A 31 17.55 -0.29 18.29
N GLY A 32 17.93 -1.54 18.36
CA GLY A 32 17.11 -2.59 17.81
C GLY A 32 15.75 -2.48 18.49
N LYS A 33 14.77 -1.84 17.81
CA LYS A 33 13.39 -1.75 18.28
C LYS A 33 13.04 -3.12 18.82
N ARG A 34 12.80 -3.21 20.14
CA ARG A 34 12.44 -4.46 20.81
C ARG A 34 11.23 -5.01 20.07
N ARG A 35 11.39 -6.19 19.45
CA ARG A 35 10.23 -6.92 18.91
C ARG A 35 9.21 -6.96 20.04
N ASN A 36 8.04 -6.40 19.80
CA ASN A 36 6.95 -6.59 20.74
C ASN A 36 6.55 -8.06 20.63
N PRO A 37 6.85 -8.91 21.63
CA PRO A 37 6.60 -10.35 21.56
C PRO A 37 5.10 -10.69 21.50
N PHE A 38 4.23 -9.71 21.72
CA PHE A 38 2.77 -9.85 21.69
C PHE A 38 2.17 -9.52 20.32
N LEU A 39 2.95 -9.02 19.33
CA LEU A 39 2.47 -8.80 17.99
C LEU A 39 2.46 -10.13 17.23
N ASN A 40 1.28 -10.53 16.75
CA ASN A 40 1.12 -11.61 15.79
C ASN A 40 1.12 -10.96 14.38
N PRO A 41 2.30 -10.82 13.73
CA PRO A 41 2.41 -10.06 12.50
C PRO A 41 1.63 -10.71 11.36
N LYS A 42 1.02 -9.88 10.50
CA LYS A 42 0.25 -10.31 9.33
C LYS A 42 0.68 -9.53 8.09
N ILE A 43 0.60 -10.15 6.93
CA ILE A 43 0.82 -9.50 5.63
C ILE A 43 -0.48 -9.61 4.83
N ALA A 44 -0.96 -8.48 4.33
CA ALA A 44 -2.01 -8.43 3.32
C ALA A 44 -1.41 -7.98 1.98
N LEU A 45 -1.72 -8.71 0.89
CA LEU A 45 -1.35 -8.31 -0.46
C LEU A 45 -2.61 -7.96 -1.25
N ILE A 46 -2.57 -6.79 -1.88
CA ILE A 46 -3.55 -6.33 -2.86
C ILE A 46 -2.91 -6.41 -4.24
N ILE A 47 -3.63 -6.95 -5.21
CA ILE A 47 -3.24 -6.95 -6.62
C ILE A 47 -4.15 -5.96 -7.34
N ASP A 48 -3.59 -4.81 -7.70
CA ASP A 48 -4.27 -3.72 -8.39
C ASP A 48 -4.40 -3.97 -9.91
N ASP A 49 -5.07 -3.07 -10.62
CA ASP A 49 -5.24 -3.04 -12.09
C ASP A 49 -5.88 -4.30 -12.69
N ILE A 50 -6.71 -4.98 -11.94
CA ILE A 50 -7.48 -6.13 -12.42
C ILE A 50 -8.66 -5.64 -13.25
N GLY A 51 -9.00 -6.37 -14.32
CA GLY A 51 -10.14 -6.06 -15.19
C GLY A 51 -9.86 -6.18 -16.69
N TYR A 52 -8.60 -6.06 -17.11
CA TYR A 52 -8.23 -6.07 -18.54
C TYR A 52 -7.76 -7.43 -19.08
N SER A 53 -7.42 -8.39 -18.22
CA SER A 53 -6.83 -9.66 -18.69
C SER A 53 -7.14 -10.83 -17.76
N LEU A 54 -8.01 -11.73 -18.23
CA LEU A 54 -8.29 -13.00 -17.55
C LEU A 54 -7.00 -13.82 -17.28
N PRO A 55 -6.12 -14.05 -18.28
CA PRO A 55 -4.93 -14.86 -18.05
C PRO A 55 -4.00 -14.29 -16.96
N ARG A 56 -3.86 -12.96 -16.88
CA ARG A 56 -3.01 -12.32 -15.87
C ARG A 56 -3.60 -12.44 -14.46
N ALA A 57 -4.90 -12.21 -14.31
CA ALA A 57 -5.57 -12.37 -13.02
C ALA A 57 -5.45 -13.82 -12.52
N ARG A 58 -5.73 -14.81 -13.39
CA ARG A 58 -5.70 -16.23 -13.07
C ARG A 58 -4.33 -16.75 -12.62
N GLN A 59 -3.23 -16.13 -13.02
CA GLN A 59 -1.91 -16.50 -12.51
C GLN A 59 -1.79 -16.28 -11.00
N PHE A 60 -2.45 -15.26 -10.46
CA PHE A 60 -2.45 -14.97 -9.02
C PHE A 60 -3.40 -15.86 -8.24
N LEU A 61 -4.51 -16.32 -8.85
CA LEU A 61 -5.47 -17.23 -8.20
C LEU A 61 -4.83 -18.59 -7.84
N ASN A 62 -3.77 -18.99 -8.53
CA ASN A 62 -3.02 -20.22 -8.27
C ASN A 62 -1.97 -20.10 -7.14
N LEU A 63 -1.77 -18.90 -6.58
CA LEU A 63 -0.90 -18.69 -5.43
C LEU A 63 -1.66 -19.15 -4.17
N ASN A 64 -1.29 -20.23 -3.54
CA ASN A 64 -1.95 -20.80 -2.35
C ASN A 64 -1.82 -19.87 -1.10
N ILE A 65 -2.18 -18.60 -1.24
CA ILE A 65 -2.23 -17.61 -0.17
C ILE A 65 -3.50 -16.74 -0.31
N PRO A 66 -4.08 -16.25 0.79
CA PRO A 66 -5.14 -15.24 0.72
C PRO A 66 -4.64 -13.97 0.02
N LEU A 67 -5.36 -13.54 -1.00
CA LEU A 67 -5.11 -12.28 -1.73
C LEU A 67 -6.37 -11.42 -1.74
N THR A 68 -6.18 -10.14 -1.94
CA THR A 68 -7.27 -9.20 -2.26
C THR A 68 -7.00 -8.62 -3.64
N PHE A 69 -8.00 -8.59 -4.49
CA PHE A 69 -7.87 -8.08 -5.86
C PHE A 69 -8.64 -6.77 -5.99
N SER A 70 -7.99 -5.75 -6.49
CA SER A 70 -8.60 -4.45 -6.73
C SER A 70 -8.87 -4.29 -8.22
N ILE A 71 -10.15 -4.16 -8.55
CA ILE A 71 -10.67 -4.28 -9.90
C ILE A 71 -11.07 -2.92 -10.43
N LEU A 72 -10.54 -2.55 -11.59
CA LEU A 72 -10.93 -1.34 -12.31
C LEU A 72 -12.40 -1.45 -12.77
N PRO A 73 -13.22 -0.41 -12.54
CA PRO A 73 -14.58 -0.38 -13.06
C PRO A 73 -14.56 -0.26 -14.58
N ARG A 74 -15.62 -0.70 -15.24
CA ARG A 74 -15.85 -0.54 -16.69
C ARG A 74 -14.74 -1.13 -17.58
N ALA A 75 -13.88 -2.00 -17.04
CA ALA A 75 -12.94 -2.78 -17.85
C ALA A 75 -13.65 -3.99 -18.48
N PRO A 76 -13.10 -4.58 -19.56
CA PRO A 76 -13.78 -5.64 -20.31
C PRO A 76 -14.22 -6.86 -19.47
N TYR A 77 -13.47 -7.18 -18.42
CA TYR A 77 -13.70 -8.37 -17.59
C TYR A 77 -13.97 -8.04 -16.11
N THR A 78 -14.39 -6.81 -15.82
CA THR A 78 -14.63 -6.34 -14.44
C THR A 78 -15.56 -7.25 -13.66
N ARG A 79 -16.77 -7.51 -14.21
CA ARG A 79 -17.80 -8.32 -13.53
C ARG A 79 -17.43 -9.79 -13.46
N ASP A 80 -16.93 -10.35 -14.55
CA ASP A 80 -16.54 -11.75 -14.62
C ASP A 80 -15.43 -12.08 -13.63
N LEU A 81 -14.41 -11.22 -13.57
CA LEU A 81 -13.30 -11.38 -12.63
C LEU A 81 -13.72 -11.16 -11.18
N ALA A 82 -14.62 -10.24 -10.90
CA ALA A 82 -15.11 -10.04 -9.54
C ALA A 82 -15.77 -11.33 -8.99
N VAL A 83 -16.59 -11.99 -9.81
CA VAL A 83 -17.22 -13.25 -9.44
C VAL A 83 -16.20 -14.38 -9.35
N GLU A 84 -15.37 -14.57 -10.39
CA GLU A 84 -14.36 -15.64 -10.42
C GLU A 84 -13.41 -15.56 -9.23
N ILE A 85 -12.87 -14.36 -8.92
CA ILE A 85 -11.97 -14.12 -7.79
C ILE A 85 -12.63 -14.47 -6.45
N SER A 86 -13.88 -14.07 -6.28
CA SER A 86 -14.66 -14.39 -5.08
C SER A 86 -14.93 -15.89 -4.94
N ASP A 87 -15.24 -16.58 -6.03
CA ASP A 87 -15.47 -18.03 -6.06
C ASP A 87 -14.20 -18.83 -5.70
N TYR A 88 -13.01 -18.27 -6.00
CA TYR A 88 -11.72 -18.82 -5.55
C TYR A 88 -11.40 -18.52 -4.07
N GLY A 89 -12.28 -17.81 -3.36
CA GLY A 89 -12.14 -17.50 -1.94
C GLY A 89 -11.24 -16.29 -1.63
N HIS A 90 -10.99 -15.44 -2.62
CA HIS A 90 -10.27 -14.18 -2.46
C HIS A 90 -11.20 -12.99 -2.26
N GLU A 91 -10.68 -11.89 -1.74
CA GLU A 91 -11.45 -10.66 -1.56
C GLU A 91 -11.37 -9.75 -2.78
N VAL A 92 -12.46 -9.03 -3.03
CA VAL A 92 -12.62 -8.08 -4.12
C VAL A 92 -12.71 -6.66 -3.57
N MET A 93 -12.02 -5.71 -4.20
CA MET A 93 -12.13 -4.28 -3.97
C MET A 93 -12.39 -3.54 -5.28
N LEU A 94 -13.04 -2.38 -5.20
CA LEU A 94 -13.08 -1.41 -6.30
C LEU A 94 -11.75 -0.66 -6.37
N HIS A 95 -11.08 -0.71 -7.52
CA HIS A 95 -9.92 0.13 -7.84
C HIS A 95 -10.40 1.42 -8.48
N GLN A 96 -10.65 2.46 -7.66
CA GLN A 96 -11.29 3.71 -8.07
C GLN A 96 -10.31 4.59 -8.85
N PRO A 97 -10.56 4.85 -10.16
CA PRO A 97 -9.73 5.75 -10.95
C PRO A 97 -9.80 7.20 -10.44
N MET A 98 -8.63 7.84 -10.31
CA MET A 98 -8.51 9.20 -9.82
C MET A 98 -7.41 9.94 -10.57
N GLN A 99 -7.56 11.23 -10.75
CA GLN A 99 -6.65 12.11 -11.48
C GLN A 99 -5.21 12.05 -10.96
N PRO A 100 -4.21 11.73 -11.82
CA PRO A 100 -2.79 11.88 -11.51
C PRO A 100 -2.30 13.32 -11.71
N TYR A 101 -1.08 13.64 -11.24
CA TYR A 101 -0.43 14.91 -11.55
C TYR A 101 -0.03 15.02 -13.02
N ASP A 102 0.51 13.95 -13.57
CA ASP A 102 0.91 13.92 -14.97
C ASP A 102 -0.31 13.62 -15.84
N SER A 103 -0.80 14.65 -16.53
CA SER A 103 -1.97 14.57 -17.42
C SER A 103 -1.75 13.72 -18.67
N SER A 104 -0.52 13.28 -18.93
CA SER A 104 -0.25 12.33 -20.02
C SER A 104 -0.73 10.91 -19.71
N PHE A 105 -1.00 10.60 -18.44
CA PHE A 105 -1.59 9.34 -17.99
C PHE A 105 -3.10 9.49 -17.83
N ASP A 106 -3.84 8.68 -18.59
CA ASP A 106 -5.29 8.56 -18.47
C ASP A 106 -5.62 7.55 -17.37
N PRO A 107 -6.32 7.96 -16.28
CA PRO A 107 -6.76 7.04 -15.24
C PRO A 107 -7.89 6.11 -15.69
N GLY A 108 -8.44 6.32 -16.87
CA GLY A 108 -9.49 5.48 -17.43
C GLY A 108 -10.92 5.92 -17.08
N PRO A 109 -11.91 5.15 -17.55
CA PRO A 109 -13.31 5.51 -17.40
C PRO A 109 -13.77 5.48 -15.95
N GLY A 110 -14.65 6.41 -15.58
CA GLY A 110 -15.15 6.55 -14.21
C GLY A 110 -14.14 7.20 -13.26
N ALA A 111 -13.18 7.96 -13.80
CA ALA A 111 -12.21 8.69 -13.00
C ALA A 111 -12.81 9.94 -12.34
N LEU A 112 -12.28 10.26 -11.15
CA LEU A 112 -12.56 11.46 -10.39
C LEU A 112 -11.49 12.51 -10.66
N TYR A 113 -11.91 13.77 -10.84
CA TYR A 113 -11.01 14.87 -11.15
C TYR A 113 -11.15 16.01 -10.13
N GLU A 114 -10.06 16.75 -9.94
CA GLU A 114 -10.07 18.02 -9.24
C GLU A 114 -11.10 18.97 -9.86
N GLY A 115 -11.94 19.60 -9.01
CA GLY A 115 -13.02 20.50 -9.44
C GLY A 115 -14.32 19.80 -9.79
N ASP A 116 -14.41 18.46 -9.72
CA ASP A 116 -15.70 17.76 -9.76
C ASP A 116 -16.55 18.18 -8.55
N ASP A 117 -17.81 18.53 -8.76
CA ASP A 117 -18.72 18.83 -7.67
C ASP A 117 -19.17 17.55 -6.91
N SER A 118 -19.75 17.76 -5.72
CA SER A 118 -20.17 16.67 -4.83
C SER A 118 -21.18 15.71 -5.48
N SER A 119 -22.07 16.23 -6.32
CA SER A 119 -23.08 15.40 -7.02
C SER A 119 -22.42 14.49 -8.05
N ARG A 120 -21.49 15.05 -8.83
CA ARG A 120 -20.73 14.32 -9.84
C ARG A 120 -19.83 13.26 -9.19
N ILE A 121 -19.09 13.60 -8.12
CA ILE A 121 -18.25 12.66 -7.38
C ILE A 121 -19.10 11.50 -6.87
N ARG A 122 -20.23 11.79 -6.23
CA ARG A 122 -21.13 10.76 -5.70
C ARG A 122 -21.64 9.86 -6.80
N GLY A 123 -22.17 10.42 -7.90
CA GLY A 123 -22.69 9.66 -9.02
C GLY A 123 -21.64 8.71 -9.62
N ILE A 124 -20.41 9.19 -9.83
CA ILE A 124 -19.30 8.36 -10.34
C ILE A 124 -18.98 7.21 -9.37
N ILE A 125 -18.90 7.47 -8.07
CA ILE A 125 -18.63 6.44 -7.06
C ILE A 125 -19.74 5.38 -7.05
N GLU A 126 -21.00 5.79 -7.04
CA GLU A 126 -22.15 4.88 -7.03
C GLU A 126 -22.17 3.99 -8.27
N GLU A 127 -21.96 4.56 -9.46
CA GLU A 127 -21.85 3.81 -10.72
C GLU A 127 -20.68 2.82 -10.67
N ASN A 128 -19.49 3.25 -10.25
CA ASN A 128 -18.31 2.39 -10.22
C ASN A 128 -18.46 1.25 -9.19
N ILE A 129 -19.07 1.50 -8.03
CA ILE A 129 -19.40 0.43 -7.06
C ILE A 129 -20.35 -0.59 -7.70
N SER A 130 -21.35 -0.15 -8.47
CA SER A 130 -22.29 -1.04 -9.14
C SER A 130 -21.63 -1.91 -10.22
N GLU A 131 -20.51 -1.45 -10.78
CA GLU A 131 -19.75 -2.18 -11.78
C GLU A 131 -18.85 -3.27 -11.20
N VAL A 132 -18.45 -3.16 -9.93
CA VAL A 132 -17.58 -4.15 -9.26
C VAL A 132 -18.40 -4.89 -8.19
N PRO A 133 -19.15 -5.92 -8.54
CA PRO A 133 -19.93 -6.69 -7.58
C PRO A 133 -19.01 -7.36 -6.56
N LEU A 134 -19.54 -7.60 -5.36
CA LEU A 134 -18.82 -8.24 -4.25
C LEU A 134 -17.63 -7.43 -3.68
N ALA A 135 -17.44 -6.17 -4.10
CA ALA A 135 -16.45 -5.31 -3.51
C ALA A 135 -16.75 -5.05 -2.03
N ILE A 136 -15.76 -5.28 -1.17
CA ILE A 136 -15.84 -5.04 0.29
C ILE A 136 -15.11 -3.76 0.72
N GLY A 137 -14.39 -3.15 -0.20
CA GLY A 137 -13.61 -1.93 0.04
C GLY A 137 -13.20 -1.26 -1.27
N VAL A 138 -12.52 -0.14 -1.14
CA VAL A 138 -12.04 0.70 -2.25
C VAL A 138 -10.60 1.10 -2.00
N ASN A 139 -9.77 1.12 -3.05
CA ASN A 139 -8.50 1.84 -3.04
C ASN A 139 -8.36 2.72 -4.29
N ASN A 140 -7.45 3.66 -4.29
CA ASN A 140 -7.28 4.57 -5.42
C ASN A 140 -6.33 4.00 -6.49
N HIS A 141 -6.81 3.98 -7.76
CA HIS A 141 -5.98 3.87 -8.95
C HIS A 141 -5.42 5.24 -9.30
N MET A 142 -4.08 5.34 -9.47
CA MET A 142 -3.42 6.63 -9.61
C MET A 142 -3.84 7.62 -8.50
N GLY A 143 -4.28 8.82 -8.84
CA GLY A 143 -4.85 9.76 -7.90
C GLY A 143 -3.82 10.61 -7.16
N SER A 144 -2.58 10.73 -7.67
CA SER A 144 -1.56 11.57 -7.02
C SER A 144 -2.01 13.03 -6.90
N ARG A 145 -2.82 13.54 -7.85
CA ARG A 145 -3.43 14.87 -7.75
C ARG A 145 -4.69 14.87 -6.91
N PHE A 146 -5.66 14.01 -7.24
CA PHE A 146 -6.98 14.01 -6.62
C PHE A 146 -6.93 13.76 -5.10
N THR A 147 -6.08 12.84 -4.63
CA THR A 147 -5.97 12.53 -3.20
C THR A 147 -5.40 13.67 -2.35
N GLU A 148 -4.86 14.72 -2.96
CA GLU A 148 -4.42 15.94 -2.28
C GLU A 148 -5.48 17.04 -2.22
N CYS A 149 -6.58 16.90 -2.99
CA CYS A 149 -7.72 17.82 -2.98
C CYS A 149 -8.62 17.51 -1.77
N GLN A 150 -8.62 18.39 -0.76
CA GLN A 150 -9.23 18.09 0.54
C GLN A 150 -10.75 17.95 0.48
N GLU A 151 -11.41 18.77 -0.33
CA GLU A 151 -12.87 18.79 -0.43
C GLU A 151 -13.35 17.60 -1.25
N GLU A 152 -12.77 17.39 -2.42
CA GLU A 152 -13.14 16.31 -3.33
C GLU A 152 -12.88 14.92 -2.73
N ILE A 153 -11.74 14.71 -2.05
CA ILE A 153 -11.47 13.43 -1.38
C ILE A 153 -12.41 13.20 -0.18
N HIS A 154 -12.85 14.27 0.49
CA HIS A 154 -13.86 14.17 1.54
C HIS A 154 -15.19 13.69 0.99
N GLU A 155 -15.67 14.27 -0.13
CA GLU A 155 -16.90 13.87 -0.79
C GLU A 155 -16.83 12.41 -1.29
N ALA A 156 -15.73 12.05 -1.95
CA ALA A 156 -15.52 10.68 -2.44
C ALA A 156 -15.57 9.65 -1.30
N LEU A 157 -14.85 9.91 -0.20
CA LEU A 157 -14.84 9.01 0.95
C LEU A 157 -16.18 8.97 1.69
N THR A 158 -16.92 10.07 1.72
CA THR A 158 -18.29 10.10 2.27
C THR A 158 -19.22 9.22 1.44
N ALA A 159 -19.15 9.29 0.11
CA ALA A 159 -19.91 8.41 -0.77
C ALA A 159 -19.53 6.93 -0.57
N ILE A 160 -18.24 6.59 -0.53
CA ILE A 160 -17.76 5.23 -0.29
C ILE A 160 -18.26 4.70 1.08
N LYS A 161 -18.17 5.53 2.12
CA LYS A 161 -18.63 5.16 3.47
C LYS A 161 -20.13 4.85 3.51
N SER A 162 -20.96 5.57 2.75
CA SER A 162 -22.41 5.33 2.71
C SER A 162 -22.79 3.94 2.20
N HIS A 163 -21.87 3.29 1.47
CA HIS A 163 -22.00 1.89 1.02
C HIS A 163 -21.39 0.86 1.99
N ASN A 164 -20.98 1.26 3.19
CA ASN A 164 -20.31 0.42 4.18
C ASN A 164 -18.99 -0.23 3.69
N LEU A 165 -18.32 0.37 2.73
CA LEU A 165 -17.03 -0.08 2.21
C LEU A 165 -15.89 0.56 3.01
N PHE A 166 -14.82 -0.21 3.27
CA PHE A 166 -13.59 0.36 3.84
C PHE A 166 -12.73 1.01 2.75
N PHE A 167 -11.73 1.78 3.16
CA PHE A 167 -10.82 2.45 2.23
C PHE A 167 -9.36 2.15 2.53
N VAL A 168 -8.58 1.85 1.47
CA VAL A 168 -7.12 1.73 1.53
C VAL A 168 -6.49 2.82 0.68
N ASP A 169 -5.75 3.74 1.31
CA ASP A 169 -4.98 4.75 0.59
C ASP A 169 -3.74 4.09 -0.06
N SER A 170 -3.73 4.00 -1.39
CA SER A 170 -2.59 3.47 -2.16
C SER A 170 -1.34 4.37 -2.06
N ARG A 171 -1.47 5.59 -1.52
CA ARG A 171 -0.38 6.56 -1.32
C ARG A 171 0.47 6.76 -2.58
N THR A 172 -0.18 7.06 -3.68
CA THR A 172 0.48 7.44 -4.94
C THR A 172 1.15 8.81 -4.86
N SER A 173 0.79 9.60 -3.84
CA SER A 173 1.49 10.80 -3.40
C SER A 173 1.86 10.72 -1.92
N SER A 174 3.02 11.29 -1.55
CA SER A 174 3.41 11.48 -0.13
C SER A 174 2.52 12.51 0.60
N HIS A 175 1.82 13.37 -0.15
CA HIS A 175 0.94 14.42 0.37
C HIS A 175 -0.55 14.01 0.37
N SER A 176 -0.84 12.74 0.06
CA SER A 176 -2.23 12.24 0.10
C SER A 176 -2.91 12.59 1.42
N LYS A 177 -4.10 13.17 1.32
CA LYS A 177 -4.99 13.48 2.43
C LYS A 177 -6.03 12.37 2.66
N ALA A 178 -6.07 11.36 1.77
CA ALA A 178 -7.13 10.36 1.77
C ALA A 178 -7.23 9.58 3.08
N PHE A 179 -6.13 8.95 3.54
CA PHE A 179 -6.14 8.22 4.81
C PHE A 179 -6.51 9.10 6.01
N GLY A 180 -5.94 10.31 6.10
CA GLY A 180 -6.28 11.25 7.18
C GLY A 180 -7.75 11.68 7.16
N THR A 181 -8.35 11.83 5.98
CA THR A 181 -9.76 12.15 5.81
C THR A 181 -10.66 10.96 6.17
N ALA A 182 -10.30 9.73 5.75
CA ALA A 182 -11.04 8.53 6.14
C ALA A 182 -11.09 8.35 7.67
N LYS A 183 -9.98 8.60 8.37
CA LYS A 183 -9.95 8.57 9.85
C LYS A 183 -10.83 9.64 10.48
N ARG A 184 -10.85 10.88 9.96
CA ARG A 184 -11.77 11.93 10.46
C ARG A 184 -13.24 11.59 10.23
N LEU A 185 -13.54 10.86 9.16
CA LEU A 185 -14.87 10.32 8.88
C LEU A 185 -15.23 9.08 9.73
N HIS A 186 -14.35 8.61 10.61
CA HIS A 186 -14.52 7.34 11.35
C HIS A 186 -14.81 6.16 10.41
N MET A 187 -14.09 6.12 9.30
CA MET A 187 -14.19 5.07 8.31
C MET A 187 -13.13 4.00 8.59
N THR A 188 -13.52 2.73 8.52
CA THR A 188 -12.55 1.63 8.53
C THR A 188 -11.57 1.85 7.38
N SER A 189 -10.29 2.06 7.71
CA SER A 189 -9.31 2.48 6.71
C SER A 189 -7.88 2.20 7.12
N ASP A 190 -7.03 1.98 6.14
CA ASP A 190 -5.58 1.90 6.30
C ASP A 190 -4.89 2.44 5.04
N ARG A 191 -3.58 2.29 4.96
CA ARG A 191 -2.76 2.77 3.85
C ARG A 191 -1.67 1.76 3.49
N ARG A 192 -1.27 1.75 2.23
CA ARG A 192 -0.18 0.93 1.74
C ARG A 192 1.13 1.21 2.47
N ASN A 193 1.83 0.15 2.86
CA ASN A 193 3.19 0.22 3.39
C ASN A 193 4.24 0.13 2.26
N VAL A 194 4.06 -0.77 1.27
CA VAL A 194 5.05 -1.04 0.22
C VAL A 194 4.36 -1.28 -1.12
N PHE A 195 4.79 -0.58 -2.20
CA PHE A 195 4.61 -1.10 -3.55
C PHE A 195 5.68 -2.16 -3.80
N ILE A 196 5.26 -3.38 -4.16
CA ILE A 196 6.20 -4.49 -4.28
C ILE A 196 6.88 -4.54 -5.66
N ASP A 197 6.28 -3.96 -6.70
CA ASP A 197 6.68 -4.06 -8.09
C ASP A 197 6.81 -2.71 -8.82
N THR A 198 7.35 -1.71 -8.15
CA THR A 198 7.72 -0.41 -8.77
C THR A 198 8.75 -0.56 -9.91
N SER A 199 9.42 -1.69 -9.96
CA SER A 199 10.27 -2.16 -11.04
C SER A 199 9.88 -3.61 -11.35
N ARG A 200 9.88 -3.99 -12.64
CA ARG A 200 9.60 -5.36 -13.08
C ARG A 200 10.78 -6.33 -12.90
N ASP A 201 11.81 -5.92 -12.19
CA ASP A 201 12.94 -6.79 -11.85
C ASP A 201 12.58 -7.67 -10.64
N GLU A 202 12.65 -9.00 -10.80
CA GLU A 202 12.27 -9.97 -9.76
C GLU A 202 13.10 -9.80 -8.47
N SER A 203 14.38 -9.47 -8.58
CA SER A 203 15.24 -9.26 -7.41
C SER A 203 14.80 -8.05 -6.60
N THR A 204 14.36 -6.99 -7.29
CA THR A 204 13.80 -5.80 -6.67
C THR A 204 12.48 -6.12 -5.99
N ILE A 205 11.60 -6.90 -6.63
CA ILE A 205 10.31 -7.33 -6.05
C ILE A 205 10.56 -8.16 -4.79
N LEU A 206 11.51 -9.11 -4.82
CA LEU A 206 11.90 -9.89 -3.64
C LEU A 206 12.41 -9.02 -2.49
N SER A 207 13.21 -8.01 -2.80
CA SER A 207 13.68 -7.02 -1.81
C SER A 207 12.51 -6.27 -1.17
N ARG A 208 11.49 -5.87 -1.97
CA ARG A 208 10.27 -5.20 -1.50
C ARG A 208 9.38 -6.12 -0.66
N LEU A 209 9.23 -7.38 -1.03
CA LEU A 209 8.54 -8.38 -0.20
C LEU A 209 9.22 -8.58 1.17
N ASN A 210 10.56 -8.60 1.19
CA ASN A 210 11.31 -8.61 2.45
C ASN A 210 11.14 -7.32 3.26
N GLN A 211 11.03 -6.15 2.60
CA GLN A 211 10.68 -4.89 3.26
C GLN A 211 9.27 -4.96 3.88
N LEU A 212 8.28 -5.48 3.14
CA LEU A 212 6.91 -5.67 3.63
C LEU A 212 6.89 -6.56 4.88
N LYS A 213 7.66 -7.66 4.88
CA LYS A 213 7.84 -8.53 6.03
C LYS A 213 8.42 -7.79 7.25
N ARG A 214 9.41 -6.91 7.04
CA ARG A 214 9.97 -6.07 8.13
C ARG A 214 8.92 -5.12 8.69
N CYS A 215 8.13 -4.47 7.83
CA CYS A 215 7.02 -3.59 8.25
C CYS A 215 5.99 -4.37 9.10
N ALA A 216 5.59 -5.57 8.68
CA ALA A 216 4.66 -6.39 9.44
C ALA A 216 5.18 -6.71 10.83
N ARG A 217 6.47 -7.06 10.96
CA ARG A 217 7.11 -7.31 12.26
C ARG A 217 7.21 -6.08 13.15
N GLU A 218 7.34 -4.91 12.55
CA GLU A 218 7.46 -3.64 13.28
C GLU A 218 6.11 -3.13 13.77
N TYR A 219 5.07 -3.23 12.92
CA TYR A 219 3.77 -2.59 13.17
C TYR A 219 2.65 -3.58 13.50
N GLY A 220 2.91 -4.90 13.47
CA GLY A 220 1.91 -5.94 13.70
C GLY A 220 1.18 -6.36 12.42
N HIS A 221 1.12 -5.53 11.40
CA HIS A 221 0.66 -5.86 10.07
C HIS A 221 1.32 -4.98 9.02
N ALA A 222 1.25 -5.41 7.75
CA ALA A 222 1.66 -4.59 6.62
C ALA A 222 0.83 -4.89 5.37
N ILE A 223 0.51 -3.83 4.62
CA ILE A 223 -0.21 -3.87 3.35
C ILE A 223 0.78 -3.66 2.22
N GLY A 224 0.92 -4.67 1.36
CA GLY A 224 1.63 -4.60 0.09
C GLY A 224 0.66 -4.41 -1.06
N ILE A 225 1.06 -3.63 -2.07
CA ILE A 225 0.34 -3.52 -3.34
C ILE A 225 1.28 -3.93 -4.47
N GLY A 226 0.78 -4.78 -5.36
CA GLY A 226 1.41 -5.17 -6.61
C GLY A 226 0.43 -5.14 -7.76
N HIS A 227 0.93 -5.37 -8.98
CA HIS A 227 0.15 -5.34 -10.22
C HIS A 227 0.22 -6.67 -10.95
N PRO A 228 -0.66 -6.96 -11.92
CA PRO A 228 -0.76 -8.26 -12.56
C PRO A 228 0.35 -8.47 -13.61
N PHE A 229 1.62 -8.35 -13.18
CA PHE A 229 2.78 -8.65 -14.01
C PHE A 229 3.27 -10.08 -13.78
N PRO A 230 3.73 -10.78 -14.82
CA PRO A 230 4.31 -12.12 -14.67
C PRO A 230 5.50 -12.17 -13.70
N GLU A 231 6.31 -11.10 -13.67
CA GLU A 231 7.45 -10.96 -12.76
C GLU A 231 7.01 -10.95 -11.30
N THR A 232 5.88 -10.27 -11.02
CA THR A 232 5.29 -10.18 -9.66
C THR A 232 4.85 -11.56 -9.18
N VAL A 233 4.17 -12.34 -10.03
CA VAL A 233 3.78 -13.73 -9.70
C VAL A 233 5.01 -14.57 -9.38
N ARG A 234 6.02 -14.59 -10.28
CA ARG A 234 7.22 -15.41 -10.08
C ARG A 234 7.99 -15.03 -8.82
N ALA A 235 8.10 -13.74 -8.54
CA ALA A 235 8.76 -13.26 -7.32
C ALA A 235 7.99 -13.67 -6.06
N ILE A 236 6.65 -13.61 -6.06
CA ILE A 236 5.83 -14.07 -4.94
C ILE A 236 5.97 -15.59 -4.77
N GLU A 237 5.89 -16.37 -5.84
CA GLU A 237 6.10 -17.85 -5.76
C GLU A 237 7.46 -18.21 -5.18
N TYR A 238 8.51 -17.54 -5.64
CA TYR A 238 9.86 -17.73 -5.12
C TYR A 238 9.95 -17.37 -3.63
N PHE A 239 9.33 -16.24 -3.25
CA PHE A 239 9.29 -15.80 -1.87
C PHE A 239 8.59 -16.82 -0.96
N LEU A 240 7.47 -17.41 -1.40
CA LEU A 240 6.70 -18.39 -0.64
C LEU A 240 7.44 -19.72 -0.47
N LYS A 241 8.27 -20.13 -1.44
CA LYS A 241 9.05 -21.38 -1.40
C LYS A 241 10.26 -21.31 -0.47
N ASN A 242 10.65 -20.12 0.01
CA ASN A 242 11.82 -19.95 0.87
C ASN A 242 11.48 -20.21 2.35
N PRO A 243 12.12 -21.18 3.04
CA PRO A 243 11.76 -21.60 4.40
C PRO A 243 11.86 -20.50 5.48
N GLY A 244 12.68 -19.46 5.26
CA GLY A 244 12.82 -18.33 6.18
C GLY A 244 11.74 -17.25 6.04
N VAL A 245 10.78 -17.43 5.13
CA VAL A 245 9.77 -16.44 4.77
C VAL A 245 8.41 -16.78 5.38
N SER A 246 8.12 -18.06 5.59
CA SER A 246 6.82 -18.57 6.01
C SER A 246 6.42 -18.31 7.47
N ASP A 247 7.19 -17.50 8.20
CA ASP A 247 6.92 -17.20 9.61
C ASP A 247 5.87 -16.08 9.85
N ILE A 248 5.41 -15.42 8.78
CA ILE A 248 4.35 -14.42 8.86
C ILE A 248 3.21 -14.84 7.92
N PRO A 249 1.99 -15.04 8.43
CA PRO A 249 0.87 -15.44 7.60
C PRO A 249 0.44 -14.33 6.65
N PHE A 250 0.14 -14.71 5.41
CA PHE A 250 -0.65 -13.90 4.51
C PHE A 250 -2.12 -13.98 4.89
N VAL A 251 -2.80 -12.85 4.87
CA VAL A 251 -4.22 -12.74 5.20
C VAL A 251 -4.94 -11.82 4.20
N HIS A 252 -6.23 -11.96 4.10
CA HIS A 252 -7.05 -11.00 3.37
C HIS A 252 -6.96 -9.60 4.00
N ILE A 253 -7.17 -8.55 3.17
CA ILE A 253 -7.08 -7.16 3.64
C ILE A 253 -8.05 -6.88 4.79
N SER A 254 -9.26 -7.44 4.76
CA SER A 254 -10.26 -7.26 5.83
C SER A 254 -9.76 -7.65 7.23
N LYS A 255 -8.75 -8.55 7.31
CA LYS A 255 -8.20 -9.05 8.58
C LYS A 255 -7.15 -8.12 9.21
N VAL A 256 -6.80 -7.04 8.54
CA VAL A 256 -5.85 -6.03 9.01
C VAL A 256 -6.44 -4.60 9.02
N MET A 257 -7.69 -4.44 8.58
CA MET A 257 -8.38 -3.15 8.59
C MET A 257 -8.85 -2.77 10.01
N HIS A 258 -8.70 -1.52 10.35
CA HIS A 258 -9.08 -0.97 11.66
C HIS A 258 -9.89 0.33 11.51
N THR A 259 -10.85 0.53 12.41
CA THR A 259 -11.67 1.76 12.50
C THR A 259 -10.89 2.90 13.17
#